data_bd1898a40662d8624f69e9c4883ed713
#
_entry.id   bd1898a40662d8624f69e9c4883ed713
#
_cell.length_a   1.000
_cell.length_b   1.000
_cell.length_c   1.000
_cell.angle_alpha   90.00
_cell.angle_beta   90.00
_cell.angle_gamma   90.00
#
_symmetry.space_group_name_H-M   'P 1'
#
loop_
_entity.id
_entity.type
_entity.pdbx_description
1 polymer ?
#
loop_
_entity_poly.entity_id
_entity_poly.type
_entity_poly.pdbx_seq_one_letter_code
_entity_poly.pdbx_strand_id
1 'polypeptide(L)'
;ALQSMGYAEAGIDKQVWKSDTAIANLHTGKRYKIGNIHPGNVSESVLKKVGYKAKNQTDASLSSLYLTSLKKRLLRFYENRGYPFAEVKLDSFQLIENKLSVRLNLAKNERFKVDSIIVKGNGRIKSRYLQNYLGIKENSLYNESKVRPISTRLKEIAFVNETQPPEVTFGEKGDAKLYVYVDKKRASQFDGILGVLPSSEEPGKVLVTGELSIKLLSAFRRGELIDLSWRKIQARTQNLNVHLAYPFLFNTGFGLDGTFELYKRDTLYLNLRGVVGVQYHLIGNDHIKVFADIRNTNVLATSTLVSTS
;
A
#
# COMPACT_ATOMS: atom_id res chain seq x y z
N ALA A 1 -2.40 17.16 31.59
CA ALA A 1 -1.09 16.54 31.90
C ALA A 1 -1.10 15.80 33.25
N LEU A 2 -1.43 16.45 34.40
CA LEU A 2 -1.38 15.82 35.74
C LEU A 2 -2.32 14.61 35.86
N GLN A 3 -3.54 14.71 35.37
CA GLN A 3 -4.49 13.59 35.40
C GLN A 3 -3.98 12.37 34.60
N SER A 4 -3.29 12.58 33.45
CA SER A 4 -2.68 11.51 32.70
C SER A 4 -1.46 10.85 33.39
N MET A 5 -0.90 11.52 34.42
CA MET A 5 0.19 11.00 35.24
C MET A 5 -0.30 10.28 36.50
N GLY A 6 -1.62 10.14 36.68
CA GLY A 6 -2.24 9.44 37.80
C GLY A 6 -2.77 10.35 38.92
N TYR A 7 -2.71 11.65 38.73
CA TYR A 7 -3.30 12.60 39.70
C TYR A 7 -4.75 12.90 39.28
N ALA A 8 -5.66 11.96 39.54
CA ALA A 8 -7.05 12.07 39.09
C ALA A 8 -7.80 13.25 39.71
N GLU A 9 -7.43 13.65 40.92
CA GLU A 9 -8.02 14.76 41.66
C GLU A 9 -7.39 16.12 41.35
N ALA A 10 -6.36 16.14 40.47
CA ALA A 10 -5.69 17.39 40.14
C ALA A 10 -6.64 18.40 39.49
N GLY A 11 -6.67 19.58 40.08
CA GLY A 11 -7.52 20.68 39.64
C GLY A 11 -6.87 22.05 39.87
N ILE A 12 -7.54 23.09 39.41
CA ILE A 12 -7.21 24.48 39.67
C ILE A 12 -8.15 25.00 40.75
N ASP A 13 -7.62 25.31 41.91
CA ASP A 13 -8.42 25.82 43.03
C ASP A 13 -8.75 27.29 42.88
N LYS A 14 -7.78 28.08 42.38
CA LYS A 14 -7.95 29.52 42.22
C LYS A 14 -7.14 30.01 41.02
N GLN A 15 -7.72 30.85 40.20
CA GLN A 15 -7.05 31.56 39.14
C GLN A 15 -7.21 33.06 39.34
N VAL A 16 -6.10 33.80 39.33
CA VAL A 16 -6.09 35.26 39.44
C VAL A 16 -5.31 35.85 38.28
N TRP A 17 -5.87 36.83 37.64
CA TRP A 17 -5.21 37.60 36.58
C TRP A 17 -4.59 38.87 37.18
N LYS A 18 -3.31 39.09 36.95
CA LYS A 18 -2.58 40.35 37.28
C LYS A 18 -1.97 40.86 35.99
N SER A 19 -2.53 41.93 35.44
CA SER A 19 -2.14 42.48 34.11
C SER A 19 -2.08 41.37 33.06
N ASP A 20 -0.92 41.05 32.52
CA ASP A 20 -0.68 40.06 31.49
C ASP A 20 -0.32 38.67 32.03
N THR A 21 -0.37 38.47 33.34
CA THR A 21 0.05 37.21 33.96
C THR A 21 -1.13 36.50 34.62
N ALA A 22 -1.35 35.25 34.27
CA ALA A 22 -2.30 34.37 34.94
C ALA A 22 -1.58 33.56 36.01
N ILE A 23 -2.03 33.72 37.27
CA ILE A 23 -1.55 32.92 38.39
C ILE A 23 -2.63 31.91 38.75
N ALA A 24 -2.28 30.62 38.68
CA ALA A 24 -3.18 29.53 39.00
C ALA A 24 -2.63 28.70 40.16
N ASN A 25 -3.41 28.54 41.22
CA ASN A 25 -3.11 27.62 42.28
C ASN A 25 -3.60 26.23 41.90
N LEU A 26 -2.67 25.29 41.77
CA LEU A 26 -2.94 23.91 41.41
C LEU A 26 -2.90 23.04 42.67
N HIS A 27 -3.90 22.19 42.80
CA HIS A 27 -3.81 21.09 43.75
C HIS A 27 -3.65 19.77 42.96
N THR A 28 -2.77 18.90 43.41
CA THR A 28 -2.46 17.65 42.71
C THR A 28 -3.27 16.46 43.22
N GLY A 29 -3.70 16.53 44.49
CA GLY A 29 -4.33 15.39 45.14
C GLY A 29 -3.39 14.18 45.29
N LYS A 30 -3.98 13.01 45.52
CA LYS A 30 -3.24 11.75 45.64
C LYS A 30 -2.90 11.19 44.26
N ARG A 31 -1.74 10.54 44.15
CA ARG A 31 -1.36 9.82 42.93
C ARG A 31 -1.91 8.41 42.99
N TYR A 32 -2.75 8.07 42.02
CA TYR A 32 -3.31 6.74 41.91
C TYR A 32 -2.43 5.88 40.99
N LYS A 33 -2.31 4.60 41.34
CA LYS A 33 -1.62 3.57 40.52
C LYS A 33 -2.64 2.61 39.92
N ILE A 34 -2.28 1.93 38.83
CA ILE A 34 -3.07 0.80 38.35
C ILE A 34 -2.83 -0.35 39.34
N GLY A 35 -3.90 -0.84 39.95
CA GLY A 35 -3.91 -2.07 40.71
C GLY A 35 -3.95 -3.28 39.80
N ASN A 36 -5.10 -3.95 39.73
CA ASN A 36 -5.31 -5.10 38.83
C ASN A 36 -6.22 -4.71 37.69
N ILE A 37 -5.84 -5.15 36.47
CA ILE A 37 -6.75 -5.16 35.32
C ILE A 37 -7.30 -6.58 35.19
N HIS A 38 -8.56 -6.76 35.60
CA HIS A 38 -9.23 -8.04 35.47
C HIS A 38 -9.62 -8.27 34.01
N PRO A 39 -9.27 -9.44 33.44
CA PRO A 39 -9.57 -9.77 32.03
C PRO A 39 -11.08 -9.70 31.68
N GLY A 40 -11.95 -9.89 32.66
CA GLY A 40 -13.39 -9.97 32.44
C GLY A 40 -13.74 -11.09 31.49
N ASN A 41 -14.41 -10.75 30.38
CA ASN A 41 -14.77 -11.70 29.34
C ASN A 41 -13.73 -11.79 28.19
N VAL A 42 -12.57 -11.15 28.34
CA VAL A 42 -11.48 -11.22 27.34
C VAL A 42 -10.60 -12.43 27.64
N SER A 43 -10.42 -13.32 26.66
CA SER A 43 -9.59 -14.51 26.87
C SER A 43 -8.10 -14.16 27.07
N GLU A 44 -7.42 -14.92 27.93
CA GLU A 44 -5.99 -14.73 28.20
C GLU A 44 -5.13 -14.84 26.93
N SER A 45 -5.50 -15.70 25.99
CA SER A 45 -4.80 -15.84 24.72
C SER A 45 -4.82 -14.55 23.89
N VAL A 46 -5.93 -13.82 23.91
CA VAL A 46 -6.05 -12.50 23.25
C VAL A 46 -5.24 -11.47 24.00
N LEU A 47 -5.33 -11.45 25.33
CA LEU A 47 -4.55 -10.51 26.15
C LEU A 47 -3.04 -10.67 25.91
N LYS A 48 -2.55 -11.91 25.83
CA LYS A 48 -1.13 -12.18 25.48
C LYS A 48 -0.79 -11.63 24.09
N LYS A 49 -1.65 -11.83 23.08
CA LYS A 49 -1.43 -11.35 21.70
C LYS A 49 -1.42 -9.82 21.60
N VAL A 50 -2.17 -9.13 22.44
CA VAL A 50 -2.16 -7.65 22.46
C VAL A 50 -1.09 -7.07 23.40
N GLY A 51 -0.20 -7.91 23.93
CA GLY A 51 0.93 -7.49 24.76
C GLY A 51 0.55 -7.11 26.18
N TYR A 52 -0.56 -7.65 26.69
CA TYR A 52 -0.89 -7.52 28.11
C TYR A 52 -0.05 -8.45 28.96
N LYS A 53 0.61 -7.91 29.98
CA LYS A 53 1.43 -8.68 30.95
C LYS A 53 0.93 -8.39 32.35
N ALA A 54 0.36 -9.38 33.00
CA ALA A 54 -0.19 -9.26 34.36
C ALA A 54 0.88 -8.86 35.40
N LYS A 55 2.11 -9.36 35.25
CA LYS A 55 3.21 -9.14 36.21
C LYS A 55 3.81 -7.72 36.22
N ASN A 56 3.60 -6.90 35.20
CA ASN A 56 4.23 -5.58 35.09
C ASN A 56 3.37 -4.43 35.65
N GLN A 57 2.30 -4.72 36.42
CA GLN A 57 1.32 -3.72 36.78
C GLN A 57 1.50 -3.14 38.21
N THR A 58 2.30 -3.78 39.04
CA THR A 58 2.38 -3.43 40.48
C THR A 58 3.05 -2.08 40.75
N ASP A 59 3.79 -1.49 39.79
CA ASP A 59 4.47 -0.20 39.94
C ASP A 59 4.19 0.84 38.83
N ALA A 60 3.36 0.51 37.85
CA ALA A 60 3.00 1.50 36.82
C ALA A 60 2.07 2.55 37.44
N SER A 61 2.45 3.83 37.34
CA SER A 61 1.52 4.91 37.61
C SER A 61 0.24 4.71 36.80
N LEU A 62 -0.92 5.08 37.35
CA LEU A 62 -2.19 5.07 36.61
C LEU A 62 -2.07 6.03 35.44
N SER A 63 -1.45 5.55 34.35
CA SER A 63 -1.40 6.29 33.10
C SER A 63 -2.69 5.97 32.35
N SER A 64 -3.55 6.96 32.18
CA SER A 64 -4.70 6.88 31.29
C SER A 64 -4.24 6.43 29.89
N LEU A 65 -2.98 6.70 29.54
CA LEU A 65 -2.32 6.29 28.32
C LEU A 65 -2.18 4.76 28.21
N TYR A 66 -1.86 4.06 29.30
CA TYR A 66 -1.74 2.59 29.27
C TYR A 66 -3.10 1.92 29.02
N LEU A 67 -4.13 2.30 29.78
CA LEU A 67 -5.49 1.78 29.60
C LEU A 67 -6.03 2.09 28.20
N THR A 68 -5.84 3.34 27.74
CA THR A 68 -6.22 3.76 26.39
C THR A 68 -5.48 2.95 25.32
N SER A 69 -4.18 2.73 25.49
CA SER A 69 -3.39 1.93 24.55
C SER A 69 -3.80 0.46 24.54
N LEU A 70 -4.11 -0.12 25.69
CA LEU A 70 -4.61 -1.48 25.81
C LEU A 70 -5.98 -1.63 25.13
N LYS A 71 -6.91 -0.71 25.39
CA LYS A 71 -8.22 -0.66 24.69
C LYS A 71 -8.02 -0.58 23.17
N LYS A 72 -7.19 0.34 22.69
CA LYS A 72 -6.89 0.48 21.26
C LYS A 72 -6.32 -0.80 20.64
N ARG A 73 -5.41 -1.50 21.34
CA ARG A 73 -4.84 -2.77 20.85
C ARG A 73 -5.89 -3.89 20.82
N LEU A 74 -6.76 -3.96 21.82
CA LEU A 74 -7.88 -4.91 21.84
C LEU A 74 -8.86 -4.63 20.71
N LEU A 75 -9.29 -3.39 20.51
CA LEU A 75 -10.18 -2.99 19.41
C LEU A 75 -9.57 -3.37 18.06
N ARG A 76 -8.33 -2.96 17.78
CA ARG A 76 -7.62 -3.33 16.54
C ARG A 76 -7.53 -4.84 16.34
N PHE A 77 -7.34 -5.61 17.41
CA PHE A 77 -7.31 -7.07 17.33
C PHE A 77 -8.62 -7.64 16.81
N TYR A 78 -9.76 -7.12 17.24
CA TYR A 78 -11.09 -7.57 16.81
C TYR A 78 -11.53 -6.95 15.48
N GLU A 79 -11.31 -5.67 15.26
CA GLU A 79 -11.54 -4.97 13.99
C GLU A 79 -10.84 -5.69 12.82
N ASN A 80 -9.64 -6.19 13.05
CA ASN A 80 -8.88 -6.95 12.05
C ASN A 80 -9.35 -8.40 11.87
N ARG A 81 -10.38 -8.82 12.60
CA ARG A 81 -10.94 -10.18 12.57
C ARG A 81 -12.44 -10.21 12.27
N GLY A 82 -12.93 -9.17 11.65
CA GLY A 82 -14.31 -9.08 11.21
C GLY A 82 -15.26 -8.43 12.19
N TYR A 83 -14.79 -7.77 13.23
CA TYR A 83 -15.64 -7.11 14.22
C TYR A 83 -15.41 -5.60 14.24
N PRO A 84 -15.84 -4.84 13.21
CA PRO A 84 -15.60 -3.39 13.12
C PRO A 84 -16.26 -2.60 14.24
N PHE A 85 -17.34 -3.11 14.82
CA PHE A 85 -18.10 -2.48 15.90
C PHE A 85 -17.80 -3.07 17.27
N ALA A 86 -16.65 -3.72 17.44
CA ALA A 86 -16.22 -4.19 18.75
C ALA A 86 -16.07 -3.02 19.74
N GLU A 87 -16.55 -3.20 20.95
CA GLU A 87 -16.43 -2.23 22.03
C GLU A 87 -15.68 -2.82 23.21
N VAL A 88 -14.82 -2.00 23.84
CA VAL A 88 -14.15 -2.35 25.09
C VAL A 88 -14.51 -1.29 26.13
N LYS A 89 -15.28 -1.69 27.13
CA LYS A 89 -15.65 -0.87 28.27
C LYS A 89 -14.81 -1.27 29.49
N LEU A 90 -14.58 -0.32 30.38
CA LEU A 90 -14.03 -0.58 31.70
C LEU A 90 -15.17 -0.50 32.69
N ASP A 91 -15.34 -1.52 33.50
CA ASP A 91 -16.35 -1.57 34.56
C ASP A 91 -15.74 -2.04 35.89
N SER A 92 -16.58 -2.07 36.93
CA SER A 92 -16.19 -2.59 38.25
C SER A 92 -14.93 -1.92 38.81
N PHE A 93 -14.95 -0.59 38.85
CA PHE A 93 -13.86 0.19 39.45
C PHE A 93 -13.77 -0.02 40.96
N GLN A 94 -12.63 -0.47 41.44
CA GLN A 94 -12.33 -0.64 42.86
C GLN A 94 -11.07 0.11 43.20
N LEU A 95 -11.16 1.01 44.20
CA LEU A 95 -10.04 1.78 44.70
C LEU A 95 -9.65 1.28 46.07
N ILE A 96 -8.47 0.66 46.19
CA ILE A 96 -7.91 0.17 47.45
C ILE A 96 -6.50 0.74 47.58
N GLU A 97 -6.20 1.43 48.67
CA GLU A 97 -4.86 2.00 48.97
C GLU A 97 -4.23 2.77 47.79
N ASN A 98 -4.98 3.67 47.15
CA ASN A 98 -4.56 4.43 45.94
C ASN A 98 -4.26 3.58 44.71
N LYS A 99 -4.68 2.28 44.68
CA LYS A 99 -4.61 1.38 43.51
C LYS A 99 -6.00 1.20 42.93
N LEU A 100 -6.16 1.57 41.67
CA LEU A 100 -7.40 1.43 40.94
C LEU A 100 -7.38 0.10 40.17
N SER A 101 -8.24 -0.82 40.58
CA SER A 101 -8.52 -2.06 39.86
C SER A 101 -9.72 -1.87 38.94
N VAL A 102 -9.64 -2.39 37.76
CA VAL A 102 -10.67 -2.27 36.72
C VAL A 102 -10.92 -3.62 36.04
N ARG A 103 -12.14 -3.85 35.56
CA ARG A 103 -12.49 -5.02 34.76
C ARG A 103 -12.70 -4.62 33.32
N LEU A 104 -12.16 -5.42 32.38
CA LEU A 104 -12.42 -5.28 30.94
C LEU A 104 -13.74 -5.95 30.60
N ASN A 105 -14.58 -5.23 29.87
CA ASN A 105 -15.81 -5.77 29.31
C ASN A 105 -15.81 -5.55 27.79
N LEU A 106 -15.73 -6.65 27.05
CA LEU A 106 -15.67 -6.67 25.60
C LEU A 106 -17.02 -7.09 25.02
N ALA A 107 -17.61 -6.24 24.21
CA ALA A 107 -18.70 -6.57 23.30
C ALA A 107 -18.13 -6.69 21.88
N LYS A 108 -18.20 -7.88 21.28
CA LYS A 108 -17.69 -8.09 19.91
C LYS A 108 -18.64 -7.55 18.86
N ASN A 109 -19.94 -7.51 19.18
CA ASN A 109 -21.02 -7.21 18.26
C ASN A 109 -20.99 -8.11 17.01
N GLU A 110 -21.57 -7.68 15.91
CA GLU A 110 -21.72 -8.48 14.71
C GLU A 110 -20.40 -8.67 13.95
N ARG A 111 -20.28 -9.82 13.27
CA ARG A 111 -19.11 -10.17 12.48
C ARG A 111 -19.37 -9.96 11.01
N PHE A 112 -18.49 -9.19 10.34
CA PHE A 112 -18.64 -8.81 8.95
C PHE A 112 -17.61 -9.47 8.03
N LYS A 113 -18.06 -9.78 6.81
CA LYS A 113 -17.22 -10.20 5.68
C LYS A 113 -17.33 -9.18 4.56
N VAL A 114 -16.27 -9.04 3.81
CA VAL A 114 -16.28 -8.18 2.62
C VAL A 114 -17.11 -8.87 1.54
N ASP A 115 -18.21 -8.25 1.14
CA ASP A 115 -19.05 -8.71 0.02
C ASP A 115 -18.41 -8.33 -1.32
N SER A 116 -18.13 -7.05 -1.49
CA SER A 116 -17.64 -6.53 -2.77
C SER A 116 -16.83 -5.25 -2.62
N ILE A 117 -15.98 -4.97 -3.63
CA ILE A 117 -15.35 -3.66 -3.83
C ILE A 117 -16.03 -3.02 -5.05
N ILE A 118 -16.69 -1.90 -4.83
CA ILE A 118 -17.44 -1.17 -5.84
C ILE A 118 -16.65 0.07 -6.23
N VAL A 119 -16.26 0.13 -7.50
CA VAL A 119 -15.55 1.28 -8.07
C VAL A 119 -16.58 2.30 -8.57
N LYS A 120 -16.48 3.51 -8.10
CA LYS A 120 -17.27 4.67 -8.52
C LYS A 120 -16.40 5.69 -9.25
N GLY A 121 -17.01 6.49 -10.12
CA GLY A 121 -16.30 7.46 -10.96
C GLY A 121 -15.91 6.87 -12.33
N ASN A 122 -15.07 7.60 -13.08
CA ASN A 122 -14.65 7.22 -14.43
C ASN A 122 -13.29 6.51 -14.48
N GLY A 123 -12.76 6.12 -13.33
CA GLY A 123 -11.48 5.40 -13.22
C GLY A 123 -11.47 4.10 -14.01
N ARG A 124 -10.48 3.95 -14.90
CA ARG A 124 -10.33 2.74 -15.71
C ARG A 124 -9.59 1.65 -14.95
N ILE A 125 -10.24 1.10 -13.91
CA ILE A 125 -9.68 0.06 -13.06
C ILE A 125 -10.76 -0.99 -12.76
N LYS A 126 -10.39 -2.27 -12.77
CA LYS A 126 -11.31 -3.36 -12.42
C LYS A 126 -11.28 -3.62 -10.91
N SER A 127 -12.43 -3.94 -10.30
CA SER A 127 -12.51 -4.32 -8.89
C SER A 127 -11.53 -5.45 -8.53
N ARG A 128 -11.35 -6.43 -9.42
CA ARG A 128 -10.40 -7.54 -9.22
C ARG A 128 -8.95 -7.09 -9.08
N TYR A 129 -8.54 -6.06 -9.84
CA TYR A 129 -7.22 -5.47 -9.65
C TYR A 129 -7.10 -4.86 -8.25
N LEU A 130 -8.09 -4.06 -7.82
CA LEU A 130 -8.11 -3.47 -6.48
C LEU A 130 -8.13 -4.51 -5.37
N GLN A 131 -8.88 -5.60 -5.53
CA GLN A 131 -8.91 -6.70 -4.56
C GLN A 131 -7.51 -7.27 -4.31
N ASN A 132 -6.76 -7.53 -5.37
CA ASN A 132 -5.39 -8.04 -5.25
C ASN A 132 -4.44 -6.97 -4.73
N TYR A 133 -4.51 -5.75 -5.27
CA TYR A 133 -3.65 -4.64 -4.91
C TYR A 133 -3.79 -4.23 -3.43
N LEU A 134 -5.01 -4.20 -2.91
CA LEU A 134 -5.32 -3.88 -1.52
C LEU A 134 -5.23 -5.10 -0.58
N GLY A 135 -5.13 -6.30 -1.14
CA GLY A 135 -5.17 -7.55 -0.39
C GLY A 135 -6.52 -7.83 0.30
N ILE A 136 -7.61 -7.28 -0.25
CA ILE A 136 -8.97 -7.40 0.26
C ILE A 136 -9.77 -8.27 -0.72
N LYS A 137 -10.08 -9.51 -0.34
CA LYS A 137 -10.81 -10.45 -1.19
C LYS A 137 -12.28 -10.53 -0.80
N GLU A 138 -13.15 -10.79 -1.77
CA GLU A 138 -14.55 -11.13 -1.53
C GLU A 138 -14.66 -12.33 -0.58
N ASN A 139 -15.68 -12.34 0.26
CA ASN A 139 -15.94 -13.32 1.31
C ASN A 139 -14.84 -13.42 2.40
N SER A 140 -13.77 -12.60 2.34
CA SER A 140 -12.81 -12.51 3.43
C SER A 140 -13.40 -11.75 4.61
N LEU A 141 -12.88 -12.00 5.81
CA LEU A 141 -13.26 -11.21 6.98
C LEU A 141 -12.88 -9.76 6.80
N TYR A 142 -13.75 -8.86 7.25
CA TYR A 142 -13.43 -7.45 7.37
C TYR A 142 -12.13 -7.26 8.16
N ASN A 143 -11.29 -6.36 7.70
CA ASN A 143 -10.00 -6.10 8.32
C ASN A 143 -9.66 -4.61 8.22
N GLU A 144 -9.79 -3.90 9.34
CA GLU A 144 -9.57 -2.46 9.43
C GLU A 144 -8.14 -2.06 9.02
N SER A 145 -7.15 -2.89 9.32
CA SER A 145 -5.75 -2.58 8.94
C SER A 145 -5.51 -2.60 7.43
N LYS A 146 -6.39 -3.23 6.66
CA LYS A 146 -6.37 -3.22 5.18
C LYS A 146 -7.24 -2.10 4.61
N VAL A 147 -8.32 -1.74 5.28
CA VAL A 147 -9.26 -0.69 4.84
C VAL A 147 -8.68 0.69 5.09
N ARG A 148 -8.14 0.93 6.27
CA ARG A 148 -7.60 2.23 6.67
C ARG A 148 -6.57 2.84 5.71
N PRO A 149 -5.58 2.11 5.17
CA PRO A 149 -4.58 2.65 4.26
C PRO A 149 -5.05 2.76 2.80
N ILE A 150 -6.31 2.51 2.45
CA ILE A 150 -6.77 2.47 1.05
C ILE A 150 -6.49 3.78 0.33
N SER A 151 -6.80 4.95 0.92
CA SER A 151 -6.50 6.25 0.31
C SER A 151 -5.01 6.43 0.01
N THR A 152 -4.14 6.00 0.92
CA THR A 152 -2.69 6.03 0.70
C THR A 152 -2.30 5.13 -0.46
N ARG A 153 -2.86 3.92 -0.52
CA ARG A 153 -2.59 2.94 -1.60
C ARG A 153 -3.12 3.40 -2.95
N LEU A 154 -4.28 4.06 -3.00
CA LEU A 154 -4.82 4.59 -4.25
C LEU A 154 -3.92 5.67 -4.85
N LYS A 155 -3.28 6.51 -4.03
CA LYS A 155 -2.32 7.53 -4.48
C LYS A 155 -1.05 6.95 -5.09
N GLU A 156 -0.70 5.70 -4.75
CA GLU A 156 0.43 4.99 -5.33
C GLU A 156 0.14 4.48 -6.75
N ILE A 157 -1.14 4.37 -7.15
CA ILE A 157 -1.55 3.89 -8.47
C ILE A 157 -1.43 5.03 -9.49
N ALA A 158 -0.51 4.89 -10.44
CA ALA A 158 -0.17 5.97 -11.37
C ALA A 158 -1.30 6.35 -12.35
N PHE A 159 -2.27 5.46 -12.61
CA PHE A 159 -3.31 5.64 -13.66
C PHE A 159 -4.71 5.96 -13.12
N VAL A 160 -4.85 6.16 -11.81
CA VAL A 160 -6.08 6.64 -11.19
C VAL A 160 -5.82 7.80 -10.26
N ASN A 161 -6.85 8.59 -10.01
CA ASN A 161 -6.85 9.66 -9.03
C ASN A 161 -8.04 9.45 -8.08
N GLU A 162 -7.79 9.43 -6.78
CA GLU A 162 -8.82 9.38 -5.76
C GLU A 162 -9.60 10.70 -5.75
N THR A 163 -10.91 10.63 -5.87
CA THR A 163 -11.80 11.81 -5.87
C THR A 163 -12.46 12.06 -4.52
N GLN A 164 -12.70 10.97 -3.78
CA GLN A 164 -13.28 10.99 -2.44
C GLN A 164 -12.66 9.86 -1.60
N PRO A 165 -12.57 10.02 -0.26
CA PRO A 165 -12.15 8.93 0.61
C PRO A 165 -13.01 7.68 0.42
N PRO A 166 -12.44 6.48 0.55
CA PRO A 166 -13.19 5.24 0.49
C PRO A 166 -14.21 5.15 1.62
N GLU A 167 -15.35 4.55 1.34
CA GLU A 167 -16.43 4.33 2.30
C GLU A 167 -16.72 2.84 2.45
N VAL A 168 -17.11 2.43 3.65
CA VAL A 168 -17.59 1.07 3.92
C VAL A 168 -19.02 1.14 4.43
N THR A 169 -19.92 0.43 3.77
CA THR A 169 -21.28 0.23 4.27
C THR A 169 -21.42 -1.19 4.83
N PHE A 170 -22.09 -1.29 5.94
CA PHE A 170 -22.32 -2.54 6.66
C PHE A 170 -23.82 -2.89 6.56
N GLY A 171 -24.11 -4.08 6.05
CA GLY A 171 -25.47 -4.59 5.89
C GLY A 171 -25.89 -5.47 7.06
N GLU A 172 -27.20 -5.70 7.20
CA GLU A 172 -27.80 -6.48 8.29
C GLU A 172 -27.42 -7.98 8.28
N LYS A 173 -26.89 -8.48 7.17
CA LYS A 173 -26.50 -9.89 7.02
C LYS A 173 -25.02 -10.14 7.32
N GLY A 174 -24.34 -9.20 7.98
CA GLY A 174 -22.91 -9.32 8.25
C GLY A 174 -22.04 -9.14 7.00
N ASP A 175 -22.56 -8.43 5.98
CA ASP A 175 -21.84 -8.07 4.77
C ASP A 175 -21.29 -6.64 4.85
N ALA A 176 -20.12 -6.42 4.27
CA ALA A 176 -19.48 -5.12 4.16
C ALA A 176 -19.17 -4.81 2.70
N LYS A 177 -19.66 -3.70 2.17
CA LYS A 177 -19.37 -3.21 0.81
C LYS A 177 -18.41 -2.04 0.88
N LEU A 178 -17.32 -2.16 0.16
CA LEU A 178 -16.30 -1.12 0.08
C LEU A 178 -16.48 -0.30 -1.19
N TYR A 179 -16.73 0.98 -1.06
CA TYR A 179 -16.82 1.93 -2.17
C TYR A 179 -15.50 2.67 -2.33
N VAL A 180 -14.98 2.68 -3.56
CA VAL A 180 -13.74 3.35 -3.93
C VAL A 180 -14.05 4.33 -5.04
N TYR A 181 -13.76 5.62 -4.81
CA TYR A 181 -14.09 6.72 -5.70
C TYR A 181 -12.83 7.16 -6.45
N VAL A 182 -12.76 6.84 -7.74
CA VAL A 182 -11.56 7.10 -8.53
C VAL A 182 -11.89 7.57 -9.94
N ASP A 183 -11.11 8.51 -10.43
CA ASP A 183 -11.13 8.97 -11.80
C ASP A 183 -9.87 8.55 -12.56
N LYS A 184 -9.97 8.56 -13.89
CA LYS A 184 -8.84 8.25 -14.77
C LYS A 184 -7.77 9.35 -14.65
N LYS A 185 -6.53 8.94 -14.40
CA LYS A 185 -5.34 9.79 -14.53
C LYS A 185 -4.63 9.49 -15.85
N ARG A 186 -4.16 10.54 -16.53
CA ARG A 186 -3.36 10.38 -17.75
C ARG A 186 -1.99 9.83 -17.39
N ALA A 187 -1.74 8.57 -17.70
CA ALA A 187 -0.48 7.87 -17.41
C ALA A 187 0.10 7.19 -18.66
N SER A 188 -0.67 7.18 -19.76
CA SER A 188 -0.20 6.69 -21.07
C SER A 188 0.36 7.85 -21.88
N GLN A 189 1.45 7.60 -22.59
CA GLN A 189 2.19 8.58 -23.38
C GLN A 189 2.41 8.02 -24.79
N PHE A 190 2.36 8.88 -25.76
CA PHE A 190 2.71 8.57 -27.14
C PHE A 190 3.54 9.75 -27.66
N ASP A 191 4.71 9.46 -28.19
CA ASP A 191 5.59 10.42 -28.79
C ASP A 191 6.29 9.78 -30.00
N GLY A 192 6.50 10.57 -31.07
CA GLY A 192 7.14 10.03 -32.25
C GLY A 192 7.47 11.10 -33.29
N ILE A 193 8.61 10.93 -33.90
CA ILE A 193 9.10 11.74 -35.03
C ILE A 193 9.55 10.77 -36.12
N LEU A 194 9.06 10.97 -37.33
CA LEU A 194 9.49 10.22 -38.52
C LEU A 194 10.10 11.21 -39.51
N GLY A 195 11.26 10.86 -40.04
CA GLY A 195 11.97 11.58 -41.08
C GLY A 195 12.24 10.69 -42.29
N VAL A 196 12.29 11.30 -43.43
CA VAL A 196 12.65 10.64 -44.69
C VAL A 196 13.84 11.39 -45.26
N LEU A 197 14.95 10.69 -45.48
CA LEU A 197 16.19 11.23 -46.04
C LEU A 197 16.57 10.49 -47.32
N PRO A 198 17.24 11.15 -48.29
CA PRO A 198 17.85 10.40 -49.37
C PRO A 198 18.90 9.43 -48.84
N SER A 199 18.94 8.22 -49.37
CA SER A 199 19.96 7.25 -48.95
C SER A 199 21.29 7.63 -49.58
N SER A 200 22.31 7.78 -48.74
CA SER A 200 23.70 8.01 -49.22
C SER A 200 24.35 6.71 -49.70
N GLU A 201 23.79 5.54 -49.37
CA GLU A 201 24.37 4.24 -49.70
C GLU A 201 23.79 3.64 -50.99
N GLU A 202 22.51 3.97 -51.30
CA GLU A 202 21.79 3.42 -52.43
C GLU A 202 21.09 4.57 -53.20
N PRO A 203 21.64 5.02 -54.33
CA PRO A 203 21.04 6.07 -55.16
C PRO A 203 19.59 5.73 -55.54
N GLY A 204 18.67 6.68 -55.39
CA GLY A 204 17.25 6.49 -55.69
C GLY A 204 16.42 5.86 -54.58
N LYS A 205 17.01 5.41 -53.47
CA LYS A 205 16.28 4.92 -52.32
C LYS A 205 16.18 5.98 -51.22
N VAL A 206 15.13 5.87 -50.43
CA VAL A 206 14.91 6.74 -49.27
C VAL A 206 15.21 5.98 -47.97
N LEU A 207 15.83 6.67 -47.04
CA LEU A 207 16.07 6.20 -45.68
C LEU A 207 14.97 6.74 -44.77
N VAL A 208 14.19 5.84 -44.19
CA VAL A 208 13.25 6.20 -43.11
C VAL A 208 14.01 6.19 -41.81
N THR A 209 14.02 7.34 -41.13
CA THR A 209 14.60 7.55 -39.81
C THR A 209 13.52 7.97 -38.82
N GLY A 210 13.75 7.84 -37.56
CA GLY A 210 12.80 8.33 -36.55
C GLY A 210 12.96 7.73 -35.17
N GLU A 211 12.12 8.23 -34.32
CA GLU A 211 11.94 7.74 -32.96
C GLU A 211 10.44 7.55 -32.70
N LEU A 212 10.10 6.48 -32.01
CA LEU A 212 8.74 6.19 -31.58
C LEU A 212 8.79 5.72 -30.11
N SER A 213 8.01 6.36 -29.25
CA SER A 213 7.85 5.98 -27.85
C SER A 213 6.37 5.83 -27.52
N ILE A 214 5.98 4.65 -27.09
CA ILE A 214 4.59 4.31 -26.72
C ILE A 214 4.64 3.73 -25.32
N LYS A 215 4.01 4.40 -24.36
CA LYS A 215 3.84 3.88 -23.01
C LYS A 215 2.36 3.84 -22.68
N LEU A 216 1.82 2.61 -22.58
CA LEU A 216 0.43 2.39 -22.20
C LEU A 216 0.38 1.76 -20.81
N LEU A 217 -0.34 2.40 -19.90
CA LEU A 217 -0.51 1.93 -18.54
C LEU A 217 -1.99 1.68 -18.29
N SER A 218 -2.31 0.43 -17.90
CA SER A 218 -3.68 -0.02 -17.63
C SER A 218 -4.66 0.20 -18.78
N ALA A 219 -4.22 -0.02 -20.02
CA ALA A 219 -5.05 0.10 -21.22
C ALA A 219 -6.27 -0.85 -21.16
N PHE A 220 -6.08 -2.07 -20.65
CA PHE A 220 -7.12 -3.08 -20.44
C PHE A 220 -7.72 -3.08 -19.02
N ARG A 221 -7.45 -2.02 -18.21
CA ARG A 221 -7.98 -1.81 -16.85
C ARG A 221 -7.50 -2.83 -15.82
N ARG A 222 -6.33 -3.45 -16.02
CA ARG A 222 -5.77 -4.49 -15.14
C ARG A 222 -4.40 -4.12 -14.57
N GLY A 223 -3.97 -2.87 -14.77
CA GLY A 223 -2.68 -2.37 -14.29
C GLY A 223 -1.48 -2.82 -15.11
N GLU A 224 -1.71 -3.36 -16.32
CA GLU A 224 -0.65 -3.77 -17.22
C GLU A 224 0.13 -2.58 -17.76
N LEU A 225 1.43 -2.81 -18.02
CA LEU A 225 2.35 -1.87 -18.67
C LEU A 225 2.73 -2.44 -20.03
N ILE A 226 2.62 -1.60 -21.06
CA ILE A 226 3.20 -1.81 -22.37
C ILE A 226 4.07 -0.59 -22.65
N ASP A 227 5.38 -0.79 -22.72
CA ASP A 227 6.33 0.27 -23.01
C ASP A 227 7.18 -0.16 -24.20
N LEU A 228 7.08 0.59 -25.30
CA LEU A 228 7.79 0.36 -26.53
C LEU A 228 8.57 1.61 -26.90
N SER A 229 9.84 1.48 -27.10
CA SER A 229 10.67 2.54 -27.68
C SER A 229 11.47 2.00 -28.85
N TRP A 230 11.37 2.72 -29.98
CA TRP A 230 12.11 2.41 -31.20
C TRP A 230 12.81 3.66 -31.68
N ARG A 231 14.08 3.50 -32.08
CA ARG A 231 14.90 4.57 -32.61
C ARG A 231 15.73 4.07 -33.80
N LYS A 232 15.66 4.78 -34.90
CA LYS A 232 16.49 4.57 -36.09
C LYS A 232 16.90 5.93 -36.67
N ILE A 233 18.11 6.36 -36.38
CA ILE A 233 18.63 7.66 -36.84
C ILE A 233 19.55 7.48 -38.06
N GLN A 234 20.25 6.36 -38.17
CA GLN A 234 21.18 6.03 -39.25
C GLN A 234 20.68 4.83 -40.04
N ALA A 235 21.17 4.68 -41.27
CA ALA A 235 20.67 3.68 -42.22
C ALA A 235 20.61 2.26 -41.64
N ARG A 236 21.66 1.83 -40.96
CA ARG A 236 21.78 0.44 -40.47
C ARG A 236 21.82 0.31 -38.96
N THR A 237 21.64 1.42 -38.23
CA THR A 237 21.66 1.42 -36.79
C THR A 237 20.24 1.60 -36.27
N GLN A 238 19.80 0.69 -35.43
CA GLN A 238 18.47 0.73 -34.82
C GLN A 238 18.50 0.19 -33.39
N ASN A 239 17.63 0.75 -32.56
CA ASN A 239 17.38 0.31 -31.20
C ASN A 239 15.89 0.08 -31.05
N LEU A 240 15.51 -1.07 -30.50
CA LEU A 240 14.15 -1.39 -30.12
C LEU A 240 14.18 -1.91 -28.69
N ASN A 241 13.34 -1.33 -27.83
CA ASN A 241 13.10 -1.80 -26.48
C ASN A 241 11.60 -2.00 -26.31
N VAL A 242 11.22 -3.19 -25.84
CA VAL A 242 9.83 -3.55 -25.53
C VAL A 242 9.80 -4.08 -24.11
N HIS A 243 9.05 -3.42 -23.22
CA HIS A 243 8.82 -3.87 -21.86
C HIS A 243 7.33 -4.11 -21.65
N LEU A 244 6.98 -5.31 -21.24
CA LEU A 244 5.63 -5.76 -20.96
C LEU A 244 5.55 -6.23 -19.50
N ALA A 245 4.64 -5.66 -18.73
CA ALA A 245 4.36 -6.14 -17.39
C ALA A 245 2.85 -6.37 -17.22
N TYR A 246 2.51 -7.49 -16.61
CA TYR A 246 1.13 -7.86 -16.34
C TYR A 246 1.03 -8.30 -14.87
N PRO A 247 0.49 -7.44 -13.99
CA PRO A 247 0.28 -7.78 -12.59
C PRO A 247 -0.93 -8.71 -12.41
N PHE A 248 -0.97 -9.46 -11.33
CA PHE A 248 -2.14 -10.23 -10.87
C PHE A 248 -2.70 -11.23 -11.89
N LEU A 249 -1.81 -12.05 -12.45
CA LEU A 249 -2.19 -13.10 -13.38
C LEU A 249 -3.20 -14.07 -12.74
N PHE A 250 -4.26 -14.41 -13.45
CA PHE A 250 -5.35 -15.30 -12.99
C PHE A 250 -5.99 -14.89 -11.64
N ASN A 251 -6.00 -13.60 -11.31
CA ASN A 251 -6.46 -13.04 -10.01
C ASN A 251 -5.65 -13.54 -8.79
N THR A 252 -4.41 -13.90 -9.01
CA THR A 252 -3.47 -14.26 -7.96
C THR A 252 -2.53 -13.09 -7.64
N GLY A 253 -1.66 -13.23 -6.66
CA GLY A 253 -0.57 -12.29 -6.43
C GLY A 253 0.57 -12.39 -7.45
N PHE A 254 0.53 -13.38 -8.35
CA PHE A 254 1.57 -13.56 -9.36
C PHE A 254 1.36 -12.62 -10.55
N GLY A 255 2.45 -12.08 -11.07
CA GLY A 255 2.51 -11.28 -12.29
C GLY A 255 3.66 -11.72 -13.18
N LEU A 256 3.59 -11.33 -14.45
CA LEU A 256 4.64 -11.52 -15.44
C LEU A 256 5.27 -10.17 -15.79
N ASP A 257 6.56 -10.21 -16.08
CA ASP A 257 7.33 -9.06 -16.51
C ASP A 257 8.34 -9.53 -17.57
N GLY A 258 8.38 -8.87 -18.70
CA GLY A 258 9.25 -9.24 -19.80
C GLY A 258 9.83 -8.01 -20.47
N THR A 259 11.12 -8.05 -20.78
CA THR A 259 11.81 -7.02 -21.54
C THR A 259 12.52 -7.65 -22.71
N PHE A 260 12.37 -7.05 -23.88
CA PHE A 260 13.12 -7.42 -25.07
C PHE A 260 13.86 -6.17 -25.58
N GLU A 261 15.17 -6.30 -25.77
CA GLU A 261 16.02 -5.25 -26.31
C GLU A 261 16.75 -5.76 -27.55
N LEU A 262 16.69 -4.98 -28.61
CA LEU A 262 17.42 -5.20 -29.83
C LEU A 262 18.26 -3.96 -30.11
N TYR A 263 19.56 -4.11 -30.21
CA TYR A 263 20.47 -3.07 -30.66
C TYR A 263 21.32 -3.57 -31.81
N LYS A 264 21.08 -3.00 -32.99
CA LYS A 264 21.85 -3.26 -34.21
C LYS A 264 22.69 -2.01 -34.51
N ARG A 265 24.00 -2.20 -34.66
CA ARG A 265 24.92 -1.14 -35.07
C ARG A 265 25.58 -1.48 -36.40
N ASP A 266 25.07 -0.81 -37.44
CA ASP A 266 25.53 -0.98 -38.83
C ASP A 266 25.68 -2.46 -39.25
N THR A 267 26.78 -2.82 -39.87
CA THR A 267 27.19 -4.21 -40.19
C THR A 267 28.13 -4.80 -39.14
N LEU A 268 28.36 -4.08 -38.02
CA LEU A 268 29.35 -4.46 -37.02
C LEU A 268 28.83 -5.52 -36.06
N TYR A 269 27.72 -5.29 -35.40
CA TYR A 269 27.18 -6.23 -34.45
C TYR A 269 25.66 -6.09 -34.25
N LEU A 270 25.08 -7.17 -33.77
CA LEU A 270 23.69 -7.26 -33.31
C LEU A 270 23.69 -7.76 -31.87
N ASN A 271 23.12 -6.98 -30.97
CA ASN A 271 22.92 -7.37 -29.58
C ASN A 271 21.44 -7.59 -29.34
N LEU A 272 21.09 -8.78 -28.85
CA LEU A 272 19.74 -9.16 -28.44
C LEU A 272 19.77 -9.48 -26.95
N ARG A 273 18.83 -8.92 -26.20
CA ARG A 273 18.63 -9.22 -24.79
C ARG A 273 17.17 -9.51 -24.53
N GLY A 274 16.91 -10.61 -23.88
CA GLY A 274 15.61 -10.99 -23.37
C GLY A 274 15.63 -11.17 -21.86
N VAL A 275 14.74 -10.50 -21.16
CA VAL A 275 14.53 -10.69 -19.72
C VAL A 275 13.11 -11.17 -19.53
N VAL A 276 12.93 -12.28 -18.83
CA VAL A 276 11.61 -12.79 -18.44
C VAL A 276 11.61 -13.02 -16.94
N GLY A 277 10.61 -12.46 -16.26
CA GLY A 277 10.47 -12.55 -14.82
C GLY A 277 9.07 -12.91 -14.39
N VAL A 278 9.00 -13.59 -13.25
CA VAL A 278 7.77 -13.80 -12.49
C VAL A 278 7.87 -12.97 -11.23
N GLN A 279 6.84 -12.21 -10.93
CA GLN A 279 6.77 -11.39 -9.73
C GLN A 279 5.60 -11.83 -8.86
N TYR A 280 5.78 -11.73 -7.55
CA TYR A 280 4.73 -11.95 -6.58
C TYR A 280 4.45 -10.66 -5.82
N HIS A 281 3.26 -10.12 -6.03
CA HIS A 281 2.80 -8.89 -5.37
C HIS A 281 2.30 -9.21 -3.97
N LEU A 282 2.75 -8.43 -2.99
CA LEU A 282 2.30 -8.46 -1.60
C LEU A 282 1.06 -7.57 -1.46
N ILE A 283 1.20 -6.41 -0.84
CA ILE A 283 0.12 -5.42 -0.70
C ILE A 283 0.64 -4.07 -1.22
N GLY A 284 -0.15 -3.43 -2.08
CA GLY A 284 0.27 -2.20 -2.74
C GLY A 284 1.33 -2.47 -3.81
N ASN A 285 2.38 -1.65 -3.85
CA ASN A 285 3.47 -1.76 -4.83
C ASN A 285 4.58 -2.74 -4.43
N ASP A 286 4.52 -3.31 -3.22
CA ASP A 286 5.55 -4.24 -2.75
C ASP A 286 5.48 -5.56 -3.51
N HIS A 287 6.61 -6.02 -4.05
CA HIS A 287 6.67 -7.28 -4.77
C HIS A 287 8.07 -7.92 -4.69
N ILE A 288 8.11 -9.22 -4.90
CA ILE A 288 9.33 -9.99 -5.05
C ILE A 288 9.36 -10.48 -6.51
N LYS A 289 10.49 -10.30 -7.19
CA LYS A 289 10.66 -10.70 -8.60
C LYS A 289 11.84 -11.64 -8.75
N VAL A 290 11.61 -12.73 -9.49
CA VAL A 290 12.66 -13.64 -9.97
C VAL A 290 12.68 -13.53 -11.49
N PHE A 291 13.84 -13.39 -12.08
CA PHE A 291 13.98 -13.21 -13.54
C PHE A 291 15.19 -13.97 -14.10
N ALA A 292 15.09 -14.30 -15.37
CA ALA A 292 16.18 -14.78 -16.20
C ALA A 292 16.56 -13.71 -17.24
N ASP A 293 17.84 -13.44 -17.40
CA ASP A 293 18.40 -12.47 -18.38
C ASP A 293 19.27 -13.25 -19.36
N ILE A 294 18.90 -13.22 -20.64
CA ILE A 294 19.58 -13.91 -21.72
C ILE A 294 20.08 -12.85 -22.70
N ARG A 295 21.37 -12.88 -22.99
CA ARG A 295 22.02 -11.97 -23.95
C ARG A 295 22.72 -12.77 -25.05
N ASN A 296 22.54 -12.30 -26.27
CA ASN A 296 23.23 -12.83 -27.44
C ASN A 296 23.81 -11.66 -28.24
N THR A 297 25.11 -11.69 -28.47
CA THR A 297 25.82 -10.68 -29.24
C THR A 297 26.49 -11.35 -30.43
N ASN A 298 26.04 -11.02 -31.63
CA ASN A 298 26.60 -11.51 -32.87
C ASN A 298 27.44 -10.43 -33.55
N VAL A 299 28.69 -10.72 -33.83
CA VAL A 299 29.56 -9.89 -34.68
C VAL A 299 29.18 -10.18 -36.16
N LEU A 300 28.72 -9.16 -36.85
CA LEU A 300 28.22 -9.26 -38.24
C LEU A 300 29.33 -9.05 -39.26
N ALA A 301 30.40 -8.32 -38.91
CA ALA A 301 31.55 -8.09 -39.78
C ALA A 301 32.61 -9.16 -39.57
N THR A 302 32.87 -9.98 -40.53
CA THR A 302 34.07 -10.81 -40.58
C THR A 302 35.18 -9.98 -41.24
N SER A 303 36.16 -9.56 -40.47
CA SER A 303 37.39 -8.98 -41.04
C SER A 303 38.12 -10.11 -41.74
N THR A 304 38.04 -10.18 -43.05
CA THR A 304 39.00 -10.92 -43.88
C THR A 304 40.35 -10.23 -43.66
N LEU A 305 41.21 -10.84 -42.84
CA LEU A 305 42.62 -10.48 -42.80
C LEU A 305 43.18 -10.85 -44.19
N VAL A 306 43.34 -9.86 -45.04
CA VAL A 306 44.12 -10.00 -46.26
C VAL A 306 45.58 -10.12 -45.80
N SER A 307 46.07 -11.34 -45.77
CA SER A 307 47.51 -11.63 -45.66
C SER A 307 48.13 -11.18 -46.96
N THR A 308 48.76 -10.04 -46.97
CA THR A 308 49.69 -9.66 -48.02
C THR A 308 51.00 -10.42 -47.79
N SER A 309 51.20 -11.47 -48.55
CA SER A 309 52.51 -12.12 -48.75
C SER A 309 53.42 -11.26 -49.62
#